data_33d743f87c52c7869221cd6a83fcf86c
#
_entry.id   33d743f87c52c7869221cd6a83fcf86c
#
_cell.length_a   1.000
_cell.length_b   1.000
_cell.length_c   1.000
_cell.angle_alpha   90.00
_cell.angle_beta   90.00
_cell.angle_gamma   90.00
#
_symmetry.space_group_name_H-M   'P 1'
#
loop_
_entity.id
_entity.type
_entity.pdbx_description
1 polymer ?
#
loop_
_entity_poly.entity_id
_entity_poly.type
_entity_poly.pdbx_seq_one_letter_code
_entity_poly.pdbx_strand_id
1 'polypeptide(L)'
;LEVRLSGELDLGVQWYLGKLAGNSSSTTVANTAGSQGALGSGGAGLGATDSLFYSFVSNNLQVALHALETNGRTQVLSAPSLVVMNNQQAQIQVGDNIPISQTTVNTSNSDTTLSSVEYVQTGVILDVTPRINPGGLVYMDIQQQVSNADTSGVTTAQPNPSISTRSVSTQVAVQSGQTVLLGGLIKQDNAESTSSVPGLGNIPGLRWLFGSTSKSKDRTELIVLITPRVVAGAQQARQVTDDYRQQMQLIRP
;
A
#
# COMPACT_ATOMS: atom_id res chain seq x y z
N LEU A 1 -10.67 -9.81 -0.09
CA LEU A 1 -10.46 -8.83 -1.14
C LEU A 1 -10.09 -7.49 -0.52
N GLU A 2 -9.01 -6.92 -0.98
CA GLU A 2 -8.58 -5.56 -0.63
C GLU A 2 -8.43 -4.73 -1.91
N VAL A 3 -8.95 -3.52 -1.90
CA VAL A 3 -8.80 -2.54 -2.98
C VAL A 3 -8.22 -1.26 -2.38
N ARG A 4 -7.14 -0.77 -2.97
CA ARG A 4 -6.54 0.52 -2.64
C ARG A 4 -6.59 1.43 -3.85
N LEU A 5 -7.03 2.63 -3.63
CA LEU A 5 -7.04 3.72 -4.61
C LEU A 5 -6.21 4.86 -4.03
N SER A 6 -5.22 5.32 -4.76
CA SER A 6 -4.42 6.49 -4.42
C SER A 6 -4.51 7.51 -5.54
N GLY A 7 -4.71 8.76 -5.19
CA GLY A 7 -4.72 9.88 -6.13
C GLY A 7 -3.96 11.06 -5.53
N GLU A 8 -3.03 11.60 -6.30
CA GLU A 8 -2.28 12.79 -5.92
C GLU A 8 -2.35 13.80 -7.06
N LEU A 9 -2.70 15.03 -6.71
CA LEU A 9 -2.70 16.17 -7.60
C LEU A 9 -1.87 17.29 -6.97
N ASP A 10 -0.80 17.68 -7.64
CA ASP A 10 0.07 18.77 -7.21
C ASP A 10 0.15 19.81 -8.32
N LEU A 11 -0.35 21.01 -8.02
CA LEU A 11 -0.39 22.15 -8.93
C LEU A 11 0.19 23.36 -8.22
N GLY A 12 1.18 24.02 -8.81
CA GLY A 12 1.77 25.19 -8.20
C GLY A 12 2.53 26.10 -9.14
N VAL A 13 2.57 27.36 -8.76
CA VAL A 13 3.43 28.38 -9.38
C VAL A 13 4.31 28.96 -8.29
N GLN A 14 5.62 28.92 -8.51
CA GLN A 14 6.60 29.49 -7.61
C GLN A 14 7.26 30.72 -8.26
N TRP A 15 7.31 31.81 -7.51
CA TRP A 15 7.88 33.07 -7.93
C TRP A 15 9.15 33.35 -7.13
N TYR A 16 10.25 33.61 -7.81
CA TYR A 16 11.49 34.05 -7.19
C TYR A 16 11.84 35.45 -7.69
N LEU A 17 11.85 36.41 -6.78
CA LEU A 17 12.37 37.75 -7.02
C LEU A 17 13.75 37.84 -6.38
N GLY A 18 14.77 37.92 -7.19
CA GLY A 18 16.15 38.03 -6.70
C GLY A 18 17.08 38.45 -7.81
N LYS A 19 18.08 39.28 -7.50
CA LYS A 19 19.18 39.55 -8.39
C LYS A 19 20.00 38.26 -8.50
N LEU A 20 19.96 37.62 -9.64
CA LEU A 20 20.97 36.62 -9.98
C LEU A 20 22.29 37.36 -9.99
N ALA A 21 23.02 37.38 -8.87
CA ALA A 21 24.37 37.87 -8.81
C ALA A 21 25.20 37.01 -9.76
N GLY A 22 25.53 37.55 -10.89
CA GLY A 22 26.49 36.96 -11.81
C GLY A 22 27.82 36.83 -11.09
N ASN A 23 28.07 35.68 -10.52
CA ASN A 23 29.41 35.24 -10.21
C ASN A 23 29.51 33.80 -10.67
N SER A 24 30.30 33.58 -11.67
CA SER A 24 30.73 32.29 -12.18
C SER A 24 31.64 31.58 -11.17
N SER A 25 31.06 31.18 -10.09
CA SER A 25 31.64 30.18 -9.20
C SER A 25 30.59 29.12 -9.07
N SER A 26 30.91 27.94 -9.51
CA SER A 26 30.14 26.70 -9.39
C SER A 26 29.74 26.46 -7.95
N THR A 27 28.76 27.17 -7.47
CA THR A 27 28.04 26.79 -6.30
C THR A 27 26.89 25.97 -6.80
N THR A 28 27.00 24.67 -6.68
CA THR A 28 25.93 23.73 -6.75
C THR A 28 24.81 24.29 -5.89
N VAL A 29 23.86 24.97 -6.49
CA VAL A 29 22.55 25.20 -5.85
C VAL A 29 21.87 23.85 -5.86
N ALA A 30 22.32 23.02 -4.93
CA ALA A 30 21.66 21.79 -4.63
C ALA A 30 20.25 22.15 -4.21
N ASN A 31 19.27 21.60 -4.91
CA ASN A 31 17.87 21.51 -4.52
C ASN A 31 17.01 22.78 -4.51
N THR A 32 17.31 23.77 -5.29
CA THR A 32 16.24 24.71 -5.64
C THR A 32 15.87 24.47 -7.10
N ALA A 33 14.67 24.02 -7.33
CA ALA A 33 14.07 23.81 -8.63
C ALA A 33 14.38 24.98 -9.57
N GLY A 34 15.19 24.76 -10.58
CA GLY A 34 15.46 25.81 -11.52
C GLY A 34 16.79 25.70 -12.22
N SER A 35 17.05 24.61 -12.91
CA SER A 35 17.96 24.67 -14.04
C SER A 35 17.23 25.33 -15.20
N GLN A 36 17.81 26.40 -15.66
CA GLN A 36 17.46 27.27 -16.77
C GLN A 36 16.76 26.54 -17.92
N GLY A 37 15.55 26.97 -18.23
CA GLY A 37 14.96 26.90 -19.56
C GLY A 37 15.03 25.55 -20.27
N ALA A 38 14.37 24.53 -19.75
CA ALA A 38 14.10 23.34 -20.51
C ALA A 38 12.63 22.97 -20.36
N LEU A 39 11.91 23.06 -21.44
CA LEU A 39 10.72 22.29 -21.67
C LEU A 39 11.14 20.82 -21.70
N GLY A 40 10.75 20.07 -20.71
CA GLY A 40 10.78 18.62 -20.76
C GLY A 40 12.16 17.98 -20.72
N SER A 41 12.21 16.89 -20.02
CA SER A 41 13.21 15.85 -20.05
C SER A 41 14.67 16.28 -19.82
N GLY A 42 15.11 16.18 -18.59
CA GLY A 42 16.52 16.03 -18.31
C GLY A 42 17.23 17.21 -17.69
N GLY A 43 16.62 17.89 -16.74
CA GLY A 43 17.33 18.66 -15.73
C GLY A 43 17.92 17.69 -14.71
N ALA A 44 19.22 17.50 -14.71
CA ALA A 44 19.88 16.69 -13.68
C ALA A 44 19.58 17.28 -12.29
N GLY A 45 18.71 16.64 -11.52
CA GLY A 45 18.42 17.02 -10.14
C GLY A 45 17.00 16.86 -9.65
N LEU A 46 16.01 16.77 -10.52
CA LEU A 46 14.66 16.35 -10.15
C LEU A 46 14.49 14.95 -10.72
N GLY A 47 14.26 13.97 -9.86
CA GLY A 47 13.99 12.60 -10.26
C GLY A 47 12.97 12.59 -11.38
N ALA A 48 13.17 11.75 -12.38
CA ALA A 48 12.31 11.60 -13.54
C ALA A 48 10.92 11.18 -13.08
N THR A 49 10.10 12.15 -12.73
CA THR A 49 8.67 12.01 -12.51
C THR A 49 7.98 12.66 -13.69
N ASP A 50 6.94 12.00 -14.18
CA ASP A 50 6.10 12.45 -15.30
C ASP A 50 5.35 13.77 -14.99
N SER A 51 6.02 14.75 -14.39
CA SER A 51 5.46 16.04 -14.03
C SER A 51 5.74 17.08 -15.11
N LEU A 52 4.74 17.87 -15.45
CA LEU A 52 4.92 19.02 -16.31
C LEU A 52 5.61 20.14 -15.51
N PHE A 53 6.83 20.45 -15.86
CA PHE A 53 7.61 21.52 -15.24
C PHE A 53 7.98 22.57 -16.29
N TYR A 54 7.62 23.80 -16.06
CA TYR A 54 7.98 24.94 -16.91
C TYR A 54 8.62 26.04 -16.07
N SER A 55 9.84 26.48 -16.44
CA SER A 55 10.48 27.58 -15.77
C SER A 55 10.79 28.69 -16.75
N PHE A 56 10.50 29.94 -16.37
CA PHE A 56 10.84 31.13 -17.08
C PHE A 56 11.80 31.95 -16.24
N VAL A 57 12.96 32.29 -16.81
CA VAL A 57 13.99 33.04 -16.12
C VAL A 57 14.24 34.35 -16.87
N SER A 58 14.10 35.46 -16.19
CA SER A 58 14.50 36.79 -16.61
C SER A 58 15.51 37.36 -15.61
N ASN A 59 16.23 38.43 -15.94
CA ASN A 59 17.32 38.96 -15.12
C ASN A 59 17.01 39.16 -13.62
N ASN A 60 15.75 39.37 -13.25
CA ASN A 60 15.33 39.60 -11.85
C ASN A 60 14.10 38.80 -11.44
N LEU A 61 13.52 38.00 -12.32
CA LEU A 61 12.31 37.27 -12.08
C LEU A 61 12.44 35.82 -12.58
N GLN A 62 12.21 34.88 -11.71
CA GLN A 62 12.11 33.48 -12.06
C GLN A 62 10.72 32.93 -11.67
N VAL A 63 10.08 32.28 -12.60
CA VAL A 63 8.76 31.65 -12.41
C VAL A 63 8.89 30.18 -12.73
N ALA A 64 8.47 29.33 -11.80
CA ALA A 64 8.42 27.90 -12.01
C ALA A 64 6.96 27.41 -11.89
N LEU A 65 6.49 26.72 -12.90
CA LEU A 65 5.19 26.05 -12.93
C LEU A 65 5.41 24.56 -12.74
N HIS A 66 4.68 23.97 -11.81
CA HIS A 66 4.69 22.54 -11.53
C HIS A 66 3.28 21.99 -11.62
N ALA A 67 3.09 20.90 -12.35
CA ALA A 67 1.83 20.17 -12.44
C ALA A 67 2.10 18.68 -12.48
N LEU A 68 1.56 17.94 -11.51
CA LEU A 68 1.66 16.50 -11.40
C LEU A 68 0.30 15.91 -11.02
N GLU A 69 -0.13 14.89 -11.75
CA GLU A 69 -1.28 14.07 -11.39
C GLU A 69 -0.86 12.60 -11.41
N THR A 70 -1.08 11.91 -10.29
CA THR A 70 -0.77 10.49 -10.16
C THR A 70 -2.02 9.76 -9.67
N ASN A 71 -2.41 8.70 -10.36
CA ASN A 71 -3.53 7.85 -9.98
C ASN A 71 -3.07 6.40 -9.93
N GLY A 72 -3.22 5.77 -8.77
CA GLY A 72 -2.87 4.39 -8.52
C GLY A 72 -4.08 3.55 -8.11
N ARG A 73 -4.15 2.33 -8.62
CA ARG A 73 -5.13 1.34 -8.18
C ARG A 73 -4.44 0.01 -7.95
N THR A 74 -4.58 -0.52 -6.74
CA THR A 74 -4.08 -1.85 -6.38
C THR A 74 -5.23 -2.70 -5.88
N GLN A 75 -5.33 -3.92 -6.39
CA GLN A 75 -6.34 -4.89 -5.96
C GLN A 75 -5.64 -6.19 -5.58
N VAL A 76 -5.90 -6.67 -4.36
CA VAL A 76 -5.37 -7.93 -3.84
C VAL A 76 -6.53 -8.85 -3.51
N LEU A 77 -6.52 -10.04 -4.10
CA LEU A 77 -7.47 -11.11 -3.80
C LEU A 77 -6.71 -12.30 -3.21
N SER A 78 -7.06 -12.69 -2.00
CA SER A 78 -6.55 -13.91 -1.36
C SER A 78 -7.73 -14.81 -1.02
N ALA A 79 -7.71 -16.04 -1.50
CA ALA A 79 -8.80 -17.00 -1.33
C ALA A 79 -8.25 -18.35 -0.81
N PRO A 80 -7.84 -18.44 0.47
CA PRO A 80 -7.44 -19.71 1.06
C PRO A 80 -8.64 -20.65 1.16
N SER A 81 -8.42 -21.91 0.89
CA SER A 81 -9.45 -22.95 1.03
C SER A 81 -8.86 -24.20 1.67
N LEU A 82 -9.63 -24.83 2.53
CA LEU A 82 -9.23 -26.07 3.18
C LEU A 82 -10.44 -26.98 3.44
N VAL A 83 -10.19 -28.26 3.54
CA VAL A 83 -11.19 -29.27 3.91
C VAL A 83 -10.91 -29.75 5.32
N VAL A 84 -11.93 -29.78 6.15
CA VAL A 84 -11.82 -30.11 7.57
C VAL A 84 -12.96 -31.01 8.02
N MET A 85 -12.71 -31.89 8.98
CA MET A 85 -13.72 -32.76 9.59
C MET A 85 -14.56 -31.98 10.60
N ASN A 86 -15.79 -32.42 10.79
CA ASN A 86 -16.69 -31.86 11.81
C ASN A 86 -16.04 -31.91 13.20
N ASN A 87 -16.13 -30.82 13.97
CA ASN A 87 -15.54 -30.65 15.31
C ASN A 87 -14.01 -30.81 15.38
N GLN A 88 -13.30 -30.64 14.25
CA GLN A 88 -11.86 -30.66 14.24
C GLN A 88 -11.34 -29.27 13.82
N GLN A 89 -10.25 -28.84 14.46
CA GLN A 89 -9.53 -27.65 14.07
C GLN A 89 -8.62 -27.98 12.88
N ALA A 90 -8.61 -27.10 11.90
CA ALA A 90 -7.69 -27.19 10.79
C ALA A 90 -7.12 -25.81 10.46
N GLN A 91 -5.85 -25.81 10.06
CA GLN A 91 -5.12 -24.61 9.70
C GLN A 91 -4.48 -24.77 8.32
N ILE A 92 -4.58 -23.73 7.51
CA ILE A 92 -3.79 -23.58 6.30
C ILE A 92 -2.95 -22.31 6.42
N GLN A 93 -1.67 -22.43 6.09
CA GLN A 93 -0.72 -21.33 6.07
C GLN A 93 0.02 -21.33 4.74
N VAL A 94 0.00 -20.19 4.05
CA VAL A 94 0.70 -19.96 2.77
C VAL A 94 1.39 -18.62 2.84
N GLY A 95 2.72 -18.63 2.70
CA GLY A 95 3.49 -17.37 2.79
C GLY A 95 4.98 -17.59 2.91
N ASP A 96 5.69 -16.52 3.23
CA ASP A 96 7.14 -16.46 3.30
C ASP A 96 7.63 -16.13 4.72
N ASN A 97 8.83 -16.58 5.04
CA ASN A 97 9.54 -16.22 6.25
C ASN A 97 10.46 -15.04 5.95
N ILE A 98 10.21 -13.91 6.59
CA ILE A 98 10.96 -12.68 6.39
C ILE A 98 12.00 -12.54 7.50
N PRO A 99 13.29 -12.40 7.17
CA PRO A 99 14.33 -12.17 8.18
C PRO A 99 14.26 -10.73 8.70
N ILE A 100 14.25 -10.59 10.02
CA ILE A 100 14.35 -9.32 10.74
C ILE A 100 15.67 -9.30 11.50
N SER A 101 16.51 -8.33 11.19
CA SER A 101 17.81 -8.16 11.84
C SER A 101 17.64 -7.38 13.14
N GLN A 102 18.09 -7.97 14.25
CA GLN A 102 18.20 -7.30 15.53
C GLN A 102 19.69 -7.07 15.84
N THR A 103 20.05 -5.80 15.99
CA THR A 103 21.43 -5.43 16.33
C THR A 103 21.46 -4.96 17.77
N THR A 104 22.19 -5.67 18.64
CA THR A 104 22.43 -5.27 20.01
C THR A 104 23.84 -4.70 20.14
N VAL A 105 23.94 -3.43 20.50
CA VAL A 105 25.24 -2.79 20.77
C VAL A 105 25.55 -2.91 22.27
N ASN A 106 26.57 -3.69 22.62
CA ASN A 106 27.09 -3.74 23.98
C ASN A 106 28.12 -2.60 24.20
N THR A 107 27.75 -1.62 24.98
CA THR A 107 28.56 -0.42 25.29
C THR A 107 29.59 -0.63 26.42
N SER A 108 29.75 -1.85 26.92
CA SER A 108 30.72 -2.16 27.99
C SER A 108 32.05 -2.61 27.38
N ASN A 109 32.94 -1.68 27.11
CA ASN A 109 34.38 -1.84 26.86
C ASN A 109 34.87 -2.73 25.69
N SER A 110 34.02 -3.14 24.79
CA SER A 110 34.44 -3.84 23.58
C SER A 110 33.47 -3.48 22.45
N ASP A 111 34.03 -3.03 21.36
CA ASP A 111 33.31 -2.67 20.12
C ASP A 111 32.74 -3.93 19.42
N THR A 112 31.99 -4.73 20.18
CA THR A 112 31.43 -6.01 19.68
C THR A 112 29.96 -5.79 19.38
N THR A 113 29.63 -5.67 18.11
CA THR A 113 28.27 -5.65 17.60
C THR A 113 27.78 -7.09 17.46
N LEU A 114 26.79 -7.48 18.26
CA LEU A 114 26.08 -8.75 18.09
C LEU A 114 24.89 -8.53 17.17
N SER A 115 24.86 -9.20 16.04
CA SER A 115 23.72 -9.22 15.14
C SER A 115 23.01 -10.57 15.23
N SER A 116 21.72 -10.56 15.50
CA SER A 116 20.83 -11.72 15.50
C SER A 116 19.77 -11.54 14.43
N VAL A 117 19.39 -12.65 13.77
CA VAL A 117 18.33 -12.65 12.77
C VAL A 117 17.17 -13.46 13.31
N GLU A 118 15.99 -12.83 13.34
CA GLU A 118 14.72 -13.46 13.68
C GLU A 118 13.88 -13.59 12.40
N TYR A 119 13.19 -14.72 12.23
CA TYR A 119 12.31 -14.92 11.07
C TYR A 119 10.86 -14.72 11.47
N VAL A 120 10.18 -13.79 10.81
CA VAL A 120 8.75 -13.54 10.98
C VAL A 120 7.99 -14.12 9.81
N GLN A 121 6.97 -14.94 10.13
CA GLN A 121 6.11 -15.53 9.13
C GLN A 121 5.12 -14.50 8.58
N THR A 122 5.07 -14.38 7.27
CA THR A 122 4.12 -13.51 6.55
C THR A 122 3.30 -14.34 5.57
N GLY A 123 2.19 -13.79 5.10
CA GLY A 123 1.30 -14.44 4.15
C GLY A 123 -0.12 -14.60 4.67
N VAL A 124 -0.80 -15.65 4.24
CA VAL A 124 -2.20 -15.94 4.58
C VAL A 124 -2.25 -17.12 5.52
N ILE A 125 -2.86 -16.92 6.68
CA ILE A 125 -3.13 -17.95 7.69
C ILE A 125 -4.64 -17.99 7.90
N LEU A 126 -5.23 -19.16 7.79
CA LEU A 126 -6.63 -19.42 8.11
C LEU A 126 -6.69 -20.60 9.07
N ASP A 127 -7.27 -20.36 10.23
CA ASP A 127 -7.59 -21.36 11.24
C ASP A 127 -9.11 -21.44 11.38
N VAL A 128 -9.67 -22.63 11.31
CA VAL A 128 -11.12 -22.83 11.39
C VAL A 128 -11.47 -24.09 12.15
N THR A 129 -12.48 -23.98 13.02
CA THR A 129 -13.09 -25.09 13.73
C THR A 129 -14.59 -25.11 13.42
N PRO A 130 -15.06 -25.96 12.47
CA PRO A 130 -16.46 -26.03 12.13
C PRO A 130 -17.21 -26.99 13.05
N ARG A 131 -18.48 -26.67 13.28
CA ARG A 131 -19.46 -27.54 13.93
C ARG A 131 -20.72 -27.58 13.09
N ILE A 132 -21.04 -28.75 12.55
CA ILE A 132 -22.14 -28.94 11.59
C ILE A 132 -23.36 -29.48 12.32
N ASN A 133 -24.50 -28.83 12.17
CA ASN A 133 -25.78 -29.28 12.65
C ASN A 133 -26.52 -30.15 11.60
N PRO A 134 -27.43 -31.07 12.01
CA PRO A 134 -28.18 -31.94 11.08
C PRO A 134 -28.96 -31.19 9.99
N GLY A 135 -29.31 -29.91 10.21
CA GLY A 135 -30.03 -29.06 9.26
C GLY A 135 -29.11 -28.37 8.23
N GLY A 136 -27.80 -28.70 8.18
CA GLY A 136 -26.85 -28.07 7.23
C GLY A 136 -26.36 -26.68 7.66
N LEU A 137 -26.73 -26.26 8.87
CA LEU A 137 -26.18 -25.03 9.46
C LEU A 137 -24.79 -25.32 10.03
N VAL A 138 -23.80 -24.53 9.64
CA VAL A 138 -22.41 -24.67 10.03
C VAL A 138 -22.05 -23.54 10.98
N TYR A 139 -21.73 -23.86 12.22
CA TYR A 139 -21.09 -22.94 13.16
C TYR A 139 -19.60 -23.02 12.96
N MET A 140 -18.95 -21.90 12.89
CA MET A 140 -17.50 -21.84 12.66
C MET A 140 -16.87 -20.87 13.62
N ASP A 141 -15.80 -21.31 14.27
CA ASP A 141 -14.82 -20.43 14.91
C ASP A 141 -13.69 -20.19 13.89
N ILE A 142 -13.47 -18.94 13.55
CA ILE A 142 -12.60 -18.54 12.44
C ILE A 142 -11.59 -17.54 12.93
N GLN A 143 -10.32 -17.82 12.65
CA GLN A 143 -9.22 -16.88 12.81
C GLN A 143 -8.49 -16.79 11.47
N GLN A 144 -8.53 -15.62 10.87
CA GLN A 144 -7.84 -15.35 9.61
C GLN A 144 -6.86 -14.22 9.80
N GLN A 145 -5.63 -14.43 9.32
CA GLN A 145 -4.59 -13.41 9.27
C GLN A 145 -4.01 -13.33 7.86
N VAL A 146 -3.88 -12.12 7.38
CA VAL A 146 -3.18 -11.81 6.13
C VAL A 146 -2.10 -10.80 6.44
N SER A 147 -0.85 -11.16 6.19
CA SER A 147 0.30 -10.28 6.38
C SER A 147 1.12 -10.17 5.10
N ASN A 148 1.64 -8.98 4.84
CA ASN A 148 2.48 -8.69 3.70
C ASN A 148 3.67 -7.87 4.14
N ALA A 149 4.87 -8.25 3.68
CA ALA A 149 6.09 -7.50 3.92
C ALA A 149 6.34 -6.52 2.76
N ASP A 150 6.59 -5.28 3.10
CA ASP A 150 7.01 -4.25 2.16
C ASP A 150 8.52 -4.07 2.25
N THR A 151 9.22 -4.47 1.21
CA THR A 151 10.67 -4.39 1.10
C THR A 151 11.14 -3.13 0.35
N SER A 152 10.24 -2.31 -0.14
CA SER A 152 10.57 -1.13 -0.94
C SER A 152 11.33 -0.05 -0.16
N GLY A 153 11.14 -0.01 1.16
CA GLY A 153 11.82 0.92 2.08
C GLY A 153 13.08 0.38 2.75
N VAL A 154 13.53 -0.81 2.38
CA VAL A 154 14.74 -1.42 2.99
C VAL A 154 16.00 -0.71 2.52
N THR A 155 16.74 -0.13 3.45
CA THR A 155 18.02 0.54 3.21
C THR A 155 19.06 0.04 4.19
N THR A 156 20.32 0.40 3.98
CA THR A 156 21.41 0.07 4.94
C THR A 156 21.16 0.68 6.33
N ALA A 157 20.48 1.83 6.40
CA ALA A 157 20.10 2.48 7.66
C ALA A 157 18.85 1.87 8.30
N GLN A 158 17.97 1.26 7.50
CA GLN A 158 16.76 0.56 7.92
C GLN A 158 16.70 -0.82 7.28
N PRO A 159 17.39 -1.81 7.84
CA PRO A 159 17.52 -3.14 7.22
C PRO A 159 16.26 -4.00 7.33
N ASN A 160 15.26 -3.58 8.12
CA ASN A 160 14.07 -4.36 8.35
C ASN A 160 12.89 -3.88 7.50
N PRO A 161 12.16 -4.78 6.81
CA PRO A 161 10.96 -4.44 6.06
C PRO A 161 9.81 -4.06 7.00
N SER A 162 8.87 -3.28 6.48
CA SER A 162 7.59 -3.01 7.15
C SER A 162 6.64 -4.18 6.91
N ILE A 163 6.01 -4.70 7.97
CA ILE A 163 5.04 -5.79 7.88
C ILE A 163 3.65 -5.25 8.19
N SER A 164 2.77 -5.30 7.20
CA SER A 164 1.36 -4.97 7.34
C SER A 164 0.56 -6.23 7.64
N THR A 165 -0.19 -6.24 8.75
CA THR A 165 -1.01 -7.38 9.17
C THR A 165 -2.47 -6.98 9.27
N ARG A 166 -3.34 -7.85 8.78
CA ARG A 166 -4.80 -7.78 8.91
C ARG A 166 -5.29 -9.07 9.50
N SER A 167 -6.04 -9.00 10.59
CA SER A 167 -6.57 -10.18 11.26
C SER A 167 -8.05 -10.03 11.56
N VAL A 168 -8.77 -11.12 11.45
CA VAL A 168 -10.17 -11.26 11.83
C VAL A 168 -10.29 -12.50 12.70
N SER A 169 -10.92 -12.36 13.86
CA SER A 169 -11.27 -13.47 14.76
C SER A 169 -12.75 -13.34 15.11
N THR A 170 -13.56 -14.33 14.72
CA THR A 170 -15.01 -14.27 14.87
C THR A 170 -15.65 -15.64 14.88
N GLN A 171 -16.86 -15.71 15.42
CA GLN A 171 -17.71 -16.91 15.39
C GLN A 171 -18.96 -16.59 14.58
N VAL A 172 -19.27 -17.45 13.61
CA VAL A 172 -20.43 -17.27 12.73
C VAL A 172 -21.18 -18.57 12.52
N ALA A 173 -22.46 -18.45 12.21
CA ALA A 173 -23.31 -19.56 11.80
C ALA A 173 -23.86 -19.28 10.39
N VAL A 174 -23.59 -20.19 9.45
CA VAL A 174 -23.91 -20.00 8.03
C VAL A 174 -24.49 -21.30 7.47
N GLN A 175 -25.50 -21.18 6.61
CA GLN A 175 -26.03 -22.34 5.89
C GLN A 175 -25.02 -22.82 4.84
N SER A 176 -24.86 -24.14 4.71
CA SER A 176 -23.97 -24.73 3.71
C SER A 176 -24.23 -24.18 2.31
N GLY A 177 -23.17 -23.70 1.64
CA GLY A 177 -23.21 -23.10 0.30
C GLY A 177 -23.53 -21.60 0.27
N GLN A 178 -23.85 -20.97 1.38
CA GLN A 178 -24.08 -19.53 1.45
C GLN A 178 -22.80 -18.78 1.81
N THR A 179 -22.62 -17.60 1.23
CA THR A 179 -21.53 -16.69 1.54
C THR A 179 -21.97 -15.66 2.57
N VAL A 180 -21.17 -15.46 3.59
CA VAL A 180 -21.38 -14.43 4.61
C VAL A 180 -20.21 -13.50 4.72
N LEU A 181 -20.50 -12.23 5.03
CA LEU A 181 -19.50 -11.22 5.36
C LEU A 181 -19.04 -11.40 6.80
N LEU A 182 -17.77 -11.67 7.01
CA LEU A 182 -17.16 -11.75 8.35
C LEU A 182 -16.80 -10.37 8.88
N GLY A 183 -16.37 -9.48 8.00
CA GLY A 183 -15.98 -8.14 8.35
C GLY A 183 -15.49 -7.34 7.16
N GLY A 184 -15.34 -6.05 7.37
CA GLY A 184 -14.83 -5.15 6.35
C GLY A 184 -14.33 -3.86 6.96
N LEU A 185 -13.54 -3.13 6.19
CA LEU A 185 -13.01 -1.81 6.54
C LEU A 185 -13.07 -0.92 5.31
N ILE A 186 -13.57 0.29 5.49
CA ILE A 186 -13.44 1.37 4.52
C ILE A 186 -12.68 2.48 5.22
N LYS A 187 -11.49 2.78 4.72
CA LYS A 187 -10.65 3.88 5.17
C LYS A 187 -10.50 4.87 4.02
N GLN A 188 -10.73 6.13 4.29
CA GLN A 188 -10.52 7.19 3.32
C GLN A 188 -9.78 8.34 4.00
N ASP A 189 -8.62 8.67 3.45
CA ASP A 189 -7.80 9.80 3.88
C ASP A 189 -7.78 10.83 2.75
N ASN A 190 -8.19 12.05 3.06
CA ASN A 190 -8.12 13.17 2.14
C ASN A 190 -7.25 14.23 2.79
N ALA A 191 -6.18 14.63 2.12
CA ALA A 191 -5.33 15.72 2.54
C ALA A 191 -5.32 16.79 1.46
N GLU A 192 -5.56 18.04 1.83
CA GLU A 192 -5.44 19.19 0.96
C GLU A 192 -4.55 20.21 1.64
N SER A 193 -3.46 20.56 0.99
CA SER A 193 -2.53 21.60 1.42
C SER A 193 -2.50 22.71 0.38
N THR A 194 -2.74 23.93 0.83
CA THR A 194 -2.68 25.12 -0.04
C THR A 194 -1.71 26.11 0.56
N SER A 195 -0.72 26.50 -0.22
CA SER A 195 0.23 27.55 0.11
C SER A 195 0.06 28.70 -0.87
N SER A 196 -0.06 29.92 -0.37
CA SER A 196 -0.27 31.10 -1.23
C SER A 196 0.42 32.32 -0.67
N VAL A 197 0.73 33.27 -1.56
CA VAL A 197 1.29 34.56 -1.15
C VAL A 197 0.20 35.36 -0.41
N PRO A 198 0.47 35.85 0.82
CA PRO A 198 -0.48 36.66 1.57
C PRO A 198 -0.97 37.87 0.77
N GLY A 199 -2.29 38.07 0.72
CA GLY A 199 -2.93 39.18 -0.03
C GLY A 199 -3.27 38.82 -1.47
N LEU A 200 -2.35 38.32 -2.27
CA LEU A 200 -2.60 37.99 -3.68
C LEU A 200 -3.30 36.65 -3.87
N GLY A 201 -3.04 35.68 -3.00
CA GLY A 201 -3.67 34.36 -3.03
C GLY A 201 -5.16 34.36 -2.65
N ASN A 202 -5.69 35.44 -2.09
CA ASN A 202 -7.11 35.56 -1.71
C ASN A 202 -7.99 36.15 -2.82
N ILE A 203 -7.42 36.61 -3.92
CA ILE A 203 -8.17 37.20 -5.03
C ILE A 203 -8.71 36.09 -5.94
N PRO A 204 -10.03 36.00 -6.15
CA PRO A 204 -10.61 35.04 -7.08
C PRO A 204 -10.04 35.22 -8.48
N GLY A 205 -9.54 34.16 -9.10
CA GLY A 205 -8.90 34.17 -10.42
C GLY A 205 -7.39 34.37 -10.43
N LEU A 206 -6.78 34.95 -9.39
CA LEU A 206 -5.33 35.07 -9.27
C LEU A 206 -4.71 33.98 -8.35
N ARG A 207 -5.52 33.27 -7.60
CA ARG A 207 -5.09 32.25 -6.64
C ARG A 207 -4.21 31.16 -7.29
N TRP A 208 -4.53 30.75 -8.51
CA TRP A 208 -3.77 29.73 -9.23
C TRP A 208 -2.40 30.23 -9.74
N LEU A 209 -2.22 31.56 -9.85
CA LEU A 209 -0.94 32.18 -10.25
C LEU A 209 0.01 32.39 -9.06
N PHE A 210 -0.54 32.59 -7.84
CA PHE A 210 0.23 32.98 -6.66
C PHE A 210 0.13 31.95 -5.53
N GLY A 211 -0.18 30.69 -5.86
CA GLY A 211 -0.28 29.62 -4.89
C GLY A 211 0.10 28.27 -5.46
N SER A 212 0.28 27.32 -4.55
CA SER A 212 0.38 25.91 -4.85
C SER A 212 -0.70 25.15 -4.09
N THR A 213 -1.27 24.14 -4.72
CA THR A 213 -2.28 23.27 -4.11
C THR A 213 -1.86 21.83 -4.33
N SER A 214 -1.69 21.10 -3.24
CA SER A 214 -1.42 19.67 -3.24
C SER A 214 -2.63 18.96 -2.63
N LYS A 215 -3.17 17.99 -3.36
CA LYS A 215 -4.30 17.16 -2.92
C LYS A 215 -3.89 15.71 -2.99
N SER A 216 -4.02 15.02 -1.86
CA SER A 216 -3.84 13.57 -1.77
C SER A 216 -5.14 12.93 -1.33
N LYS A 217 -5.51 11.85 -2.00
CA LYS A 217 -6.73 11.10 -1.72
C LYS A 217 -6.42 9.62 -1.74
N ASP A 218 -6.44 9.03 -0.56
CA ASP A 218 -6.20 7.59 -0.38
C ASP A 218 -7.47 6.91 0.12
N ARG A 219 -7.86 5.83 -0.54
CA ARG A 219 -9.01 5.01 -0.13
C ARG A 219 -8.61 3.55 -0.11
N THR A 220 -8.83 2.91 1.04
CA THR A 220 -8.61 1.48 1.24
C THR A 220 -9.93 0.82 1.62
N GLU A 221 -10.30 -0.21 0.88
CA GLU A 221 -11.48 -1.03 1.14
C GLU A 221 -11.02 -2.47 1.36
N LEU A 222 -11.45 -3.06 2.47
CA LEU A 222 -11.20 -4.46 2.82
C LEU A 222 -12.54 -5.16 3.04
N ILE A 223 -12.72 -6.32 2.42
CA ILE A 223 -13.89 -7.18 2.62
C ILE A 223 -13.40 -8.61 2.87
N VAL A 224 -13.89 -9.21 3.94
CA VAL A 224 -13.61 -10.61 4.30
C VAL A 224 -14.90 -11.40 4.23
N LEU A 225 -14.93 -12.41 3.36
CA LEU A 225 -16.06 -13.28 3.09
C LEU A 225 -15.69 -14.74 3.38
N ILE A 226 -16.66 -15.54 3.82
CA ILE A 226 -16.51 -16.99 3.93
C ILE A 226 -17.71 -17.71 3.34
N THR A 227 -17.44 -18.89 2.75
CA THR A 227 -18.46 -19.77 2.17
C THR A 227 -18.20 -21.21 2.63
N PRO A 228 -18.89 -21.73 3.65
CA PRO A 228 -18.76 -23.11 4.05
C PRO A 228 -19.53 -24.02 3.09
N ARG A 229 -18.97 -25.19 2.78
CA ARG A 229 -19.63 -26.25 2.04
C ARG A 229 -19.55 -27.56 2.81
N VAL A 230 -20.69 -28.14 3.14
CA VAL A 230 -20.76 -29.46 3.78
C VAL A 230 -20.72 -30.52 2.69
N VAL A 231 -19.82 -31.47 2.82
CA VAL A 231 -19.63 -32.59 1.90
C VAL A 231 -20.05 -33.86 2.63
N ALA A 232 -21.21 -34.40 2.27
CA ALA A 232 -21.80 -35.55 2.96
C ALA A 232 -21.43 -36.92 2.33
N GLY A 233 -20.76 -36.94 1.17
CA GLY A 233 -20.46 -38.19 0.47
C GLY A 233 -19.29 -38.12 -0.49
N ALA A 234 -18.75 -39.29 -0.86
CA ALA A 234 -17.57 -39.41 -1.72
C ALA A 234 -17.77 -38.80 -3.14
N GLN A 235 -18.99 -38.79 -3.65
CA GLN A 235 -19.29 -38.16 -4.96
C GLN A 235 -19.19 -36.66 -4.89
N GLN A 236 -19.72 -36.02 -3.83
CA GLN A 236 -19.62 -34.57 -3.62
C GLN A 236 -18.17 -34.16 -3.35
N ALA A 237 -17.39 -34.99 -2.64
CA ALA A 237 -15.96 -34.72 -2.44
C ALA A 237 -15.19 -34.68 -3.77
N ARG A 238 -15.50 -35.59 -4.70
CA ARG A 238 -14.90 -35.59 -6.03
C ARG A 238 -15.31 -34.36 -6.82
N GLN A 239 -16.58 -33.98 -6.82
CA GLN A 239 -17.07 -32.78 -7.49
C GLN A 239 -16.34 -31.52 -7.01
N VAL A 240 -16.23 -31.33 -5.70
CA VAL A 240 -15.49 -30.19 -5.14
C VAL A 240 -14.03 -30.18 -5.60
N THR A 241 -13.38 -31.35 -5.63
CA THR A 241 -12.00 -31.47 -6.10
C THR A 241 -11.87 -31.14 -7.59
N ASP A 242 -12.81 -31.58 -8.41
CA ASP A 242 -12.81 -31.33 -9.85
C ASP A 242 -13.13 -29.86 -10.18
N ASP A 243 -14.06 -29.23 -9.44
CA ASP A 243 -14.35 -27.80 -9.52
C ASP A 243 -13.08 -26.96 -9.24
N TYR A 244 -12.33 -27.30 -8.18
CA TYR A 244 -11.07 -26.62 -7.89
C TYR A 244 -9.99 -26.84 -8.96
N ARG A 245 -9.90 -28.03 -9.52
CA ARG A 245 -8.99 -28.31 -10.63
C ARG A 245 -9.34 -27.48 -11.86
N GLN A 246 -10.60 -27.34 -12.19
CA GLN A 246 -11.05 -26.52 -13.32
C GLN A 246 -10.73 -25.04 -13.10
N GLN A 247 -10.98 -24.52 -11.90
CA GLN A 247 -10.62 -23.14 -11.56
C GLN A 247 -9.11 -22.89 -11.69
N MET A 248 -8.26 -23.82 -11.26
CA MET A 248 -6.81 -23.71 -11.42
C MET A 248 -6.35 -23.83 -12.88
N GLN A 249 -7.05 -24.57 -13.72
CA GLN A 249 -6.74 -24.70 -15.16
C GLN A 249 -7.10 -23.44 -15.96
N LEU A 250 -8.14 -22.71 -15.54
CA LEU A 250 -8.55 -21.43 -16.15
C LEU A 250 -7.57 -20.28 -15.85
N ILE A 251 -6.66 -20.46 -14.89
CA ILE A 251 -5.62 -19.47 -14.51
C ILE A 251 -4.31 -19.70 -15.31
N ARG A 252 -4.22 -20.76 -16.10
CA ARG A 252 -3.08 -20.95 -17.00
C ARG A 252 -3.15 -19.93 -18.14
N PRO A 253 -2.10 -19.08 -18.32
CA PRO A 253 -1.99 -18.15 -19.43
C PRO A 253 -1.93 -18.86 -20.79
#